data_78e5646b9297ea956fc02c0fcfae679b
#
_entry.id   78e5646b9297ea956fc02c0fcfae679b
#
_cell.length_a   1.000
_cell.length_b   1.000
_cell.length_c   1.000
_cell.angle_alpha   90.00
_cell.angle_beta   90.00
_cell.angle_gamma   90.00
#
_symmetry.space_group_name_H-M   'P 1'
#
loop_
_entity.id
_entity.type
_entity.pdbx_description
1 polymer ?
#
loop_
_entity_poly.entity_id
_entity_poly.type
_entity_poly.pdbx_seq_one_letter_code
_entity_poly.pdbx_strand_id
1 'polypeptide(L)'
;MSNLSGRFFNWPRRYTIVALCVFAVFICYADRVNISVAALAMQEEFDWSETTKGYVLSSFFIGYLLFQIPSGWLANKLGGKLILGFAVLWWSLFTFLTPFAAGISIFVLVVARIGMGLGEAAMFPSAYNLYSRWVPPNERSRSVSLLVGGIPLGTLFALLVTGWLVDTYGWPAAFYSFGVGGALWVVIWYFYAHDDPATDPRCSEEEKNLLLSLTAPVDQAQSIPWGKFAKSKAVWALVINHFCSNWILYMLLAWLPSYFRSQHDLSIMSAGLYSAAPYLSMLIVGNLGGFGADKLHAKGMSLTSVRKLMQVSGLIGSAACLLAVKDVSDPYLAMAFMSGALGLAALMWSGFVPNHLDIAPRYADVLMGITNTAGTIPGIIGVIITGWLVDTTGSFASAFTLCAAINIFGAIIWVIFSTAEKIID
;
A
#
# COMPACT_ATOMS: atom_id res chain seq x y z
N MET A 1 -6.95 -42.23 -36.34
CA MET A 1 -7.11 -42.07 -34.86
C MET A 1 -5.82 -41.46 -34.34
N SER A 2 -5.69 -40.17 -34.40
CA SER A 2 -4.50 -39.46 -33.93
C SER A 2 -4.89 -38.11 -33.34
N ASN A 3 -4.53 -37.95 -32.09
CA ASN A 3 -4.30 -36.66 -31.37
C ASN A 3 -5.45 -35.69 -31.18
N LEU A 4 -6.41 -36.07 -30.35
CA LEU A 4 -7.23 -35.15 -29.55
C LEU A 4 -6.73 -35.11 -28.11
N SER A 5 -5.43 -35.24 -27.85
CA SER A 5 -4.84 -35.09 -26.52
C SER A 5 -4.26 -33.69 -26.37
N GLY A 6 -5.01 -32.81 -25.67
CA GLY A 6 -4.41 -31.81 -24.81
C GLY A 6 -4.01 -30.51 -25.46
N ARG A 7 -4.95 -29.68 -25.91
CA ARG A 7 -4.82 -28.25 -25.68
C ARG A 7 -5.24 -27.95 -24.22
N PHE A 8 -4.52 -28.52 -23.26
CA PHE A 8 -4.46 -27.94 -21.94
C PHE A 8 -3.82 -26.56 -22.11
N PHE A 9 -4.48 -25.56 -21.63
CA PHE A 9 -4.04 -24.18 -21.53
C PHE A 9 -2.54 -24.17 -21.22
N ASN A 10 -1.71 -23.82 -22.21
CA ASN A 10 -0.30 -23.51 -21.97
C ASN A 10 -0.26 -22.18 -21.23
N TRP A 11 -0.45 -22.24 -19.90
CA TRP A 11 -0.40 -21.06 -19.03
C TRP A 11 1.01 -20.50 -19.08
N PRO A 12 1.23 -19.29 -19.66
CA PRO A 12 2.55 -18.70 -19.79
C PRO A 12 3.20 -18.57 -18.41
N ARG A 13 4.46 -18.90 -18.35
CA ARG A 13 5.21 -18.94 -17.10
C ARG A 13 5.28 -17.58 -16.40
N ARG A 14 5.37 -16.50 -17.17
CA ARG A 14 5.33 -15.13 -16.67
C ARG A 14 4.08 -14.82 -15.84
N TYR A 15 2.92 -15.38 -16.18
CA TYR A 15 1.70 -15.17 -15.39
C TYR A 15 1.72 -15.88 -14.04
N THR A 16 2.45 -16.99 -13.92
CA THR A 16 2.70 -17.63 -12.62
C THR A 16 3.52 -16.71 -11.72
N ILE A 17 4.57 -16.09 -12.24
CA ILE A 17 5.40 -15.12 -11.47
C ILE A 17 4.56 -13.91 -11.08
N VAL A 18 3.77 -13.37 -12.01
CA VAL A 18 2.86 -12.25 -11.71
C VAL A 18 1.86 -12.63 -10.61
N ALA A 19 1.20 -13.78 -10.71
CA ALA A 19 0.23 -14.24 -9.73
C ALA A 19 0.86 -14.44 -8.33
N LEU A 20 2.06 -15.01 -8.27
CA LEU A 20 2.79 -15.18 -7.01
C LEU A 20 3.16 -13.82 -6.39
N CYS A 21 3.60 -12.85 -7.18
CA CYS A 21 3.87 -11.50 -6.68
C CYS A 21 2.59 -10.80 -6.20
N VAL A 22 1.48 -10.92 -6.91
CA VAL A 22 0.17 -10.39 -6.49
C VAL A 22 -0.25 -11.00 -5.15
N PHE A 23 -0.07 -12.30 -5.00
CA PHE A 23 -0.40 -12.98 -3.74
C PHE A 23 0.55 -12.59 -2.60
N ALA A 24 1.82 -12.29 -2.89
CA ALA A 24 2.74 -11.72 -1.89
C ALA A 24 2.30 -10.32 -1.42
N VAL A 25 1.81 -9.44 -2.32
CA VAL A 25 1.23 -8.15 -1.93
C VAL A 25 -0.04 -8.34 -1.08
N PHE A 26 -0.88 -9.30 -1.46
CA PHE A 26 -2.05 -9.65 -0.67
C PHE A 26 -1.68 -10.05 0.77
N ILE A 27 -0.70 -10.95 0.95
CA ILE A 27 -0.20 -11.37 2.27
C ILE A 27 0.41 -10.18 3.02
N CYS A 28 1.26 -9.38 2.36
CA CYS A 28 1.89 -8.20 2.92
C CYS A 28 0.85 -7.25 3.56
N TYR A 29 -0.23 -6.95 2.82
CA TYR A 29 -1.26 -6.05 3.35
C TYR A 29 -2.20 -6.74 4.35
N ALA A 30 -2.41 -8.05 4.26
CA ALA A 30 -3.11 -8.80 5.28
C ALA A 30 -2.34 -8.75 6.61
N ASP A 31 -1.03 -9.00 6.59
CA ASP A 31 -0.16 -8.94 7.77
C ASP A 31 -0.04 -7.52 8.36
N ARG A 32 0.02 -6.50 7.50
CA ARG A 32 0.11 -5.10 7.91
C ARG A 32 -1.14 -4.61 8.64
N VAL A 33 -2.31 -5.04 8.16
CA VAL A 33 -3.61 -4.51 8.60
C VAL A 33 -4.18 -5.27 9.79
N ASN A 34 -3.85 -6.55 9.98
CA ASN A 34 -4.41 -7.39 11.04
C ASN A 34 -4.31 -6.73 12.43
N ILE A 35 -3.21 -6.03 12.72
CA ILE A 35 -2.99 -5.37 14.00
C ILE A 35 -3.98 -4.23 14.26
N SER A 36 -4.54 -3.57 13.23
CA SER A 36 -5.49 -2.48 13.43
C SER A 36 -6.80 -2.97 14.08
N VAL A 37 -7.17 -4.23 13.83
CA VAL A 37 -8.32 -4.90 14.46
C VAL A 37 -7.89 -5.60 15.75
N ALA A 38 -6.78 -6.34 15.73
CA ALA A 38 -6.29 -7.07 16.90
C ALA A 38 -5.93 -6.13 18.07
N ALA A 39 -5.45 -4.91 17.76
CA ALA A 39 -5.11 -3.91 18.76
C ALA A 39 -6.32 -3.46 19.61
N LEU A 40 -7.55 -3.68 19.18
CA LEU A 40 -8.74 -3.42 20.00
C LEU A 40 -8.77 -4.35 21.22
N ALA A 41 -8.57 -5.65 21.01
CA ALA A 41 -8.51 -6.61 22.10
C ALA A 41 -7.21 -6.50 22.90
N MET A 42 -6.07 -6.22 22.24
CA MET A 42 -4.79 -5.98 22.91
C MET A 42 -4.86 -4.74 23.83
N GLN A 43 -5.53 -3.68 23.40
CA GLN A 43 -5.72 -2.49 24.21
C GLN A 43 -6.50 -2.78 25.50
N GLU A 44 -7.56 -3.57 25.41
CA GLU A 44 -8.36 -4.01 26.57
C GLU A 44 -7.54 -4.93 27.51
N GLU A 45 -6.72 -5.85 26.94
CA GLU A 45 -5.92 -6.79 27.72
C GLU A 45 -4.73 -6.15 28.43
N PHE A 46 -4.05 -5.19 27.76
CA PHE A 46 -2.82 -4.56 28.28
C PHE A 46 -3.06 -3.15 28.84
N ASP A 47 -4.30 -2.70 28.93
CA ASP A 47 -4.70 -1.37 29.42
C ASP A 47 -3.94 -0.21 28.72
N TRP A 48 -3.89 -0.25 27.38
CA TRP A 48 -3.20 0.79 26.61
C TRP A 48 -4.05 2.04 26.43
N SER A 49 -3.42 3.22 26.56
CA SER A 49 -3.99 4.46 26.05
C SER A 49 -4.04 4.47 24.51
N GLU A 50 -4.84 5.34 23.93
CA GLU A 50 -4.89 5.52 22.47
C GLU A 50 -3.51 5.96 21.90
N THR A 51 -2.79 6.81 22.65
CA THR A 51 -1.42 7.21 22.31
C THR A 51 -0.47 6.02 22.29
N THR A 52 -0.54 5.16 23.30
CA THR A 52 0.28 3.93 23.36
C THR A 52 -0.01 3.01 22.19
N LYS A 53 -1.29 2.78 21.90
CA LYS A 53 -1.72 2.04 20.69
C LYS A 53 -1.18 2.69 19.42
N GLY A 54 -1.21 4.01 19.31
CA GLY A 54 -0.62 4.77 18.21
C GLY A 54 0.88 4.50 18.02
N TYR A 55 1.67 4.42 19.09
CA TYR A 55 3.09 4.03 18.99
C TYR A 55 3.27 2.62 18.47
N VAL A 56 2.47 1.66 18.92
CA VAL A 56 2.52 0.28 18.42
C VAL A 56 2.17 0.20 16.94
N LEU A 57 1.08 0.85 16.52
CA LEU A 57 0.62 0.85 15.13
C LEU A 57 1.60 1.56 14.18
N SER A 58 2.22 2.64 14.64
CA SER A 58 3.16 3.45 13.84
C SER A 58 4.56 2.83 13.72
N SER A 59 4.98 2.03 14.69
CA SER A 59 6.34 1.47 14.76
C SER A 59 6.75 0.66 13.54
N PHE A 60 5.79 0.01 12.89
CA PHE A 60 5.98 -0.67 11.61
C PHE A 60 6.59 0.25 10.54
N PHE A 61 6.08 1.48 10.41
CA PHE A 61 6.52 2.42 9.38
C PHE A 61 7.96 2.90 9.59
N ILE A 62 8.49 2.85 10.81
CA ILE A 62 9.90 3.14 11.11
C ILE A 62 10.80 2.12 10.38
N GLY A 63 10.52 0.83 10.56
CA GLY A 63 11.28 -0.22 9.89
C GLY A 63 11.14 -0.15 8.36
N TYR A 64 9.92 0.08 7.88
CA TYR A 64 9.62 0.24 6.47
C TYR A 64 10.43 1.39 5.83
N LEU A 65 10.43 2.55 6.47
CA LEU A 65 11.16 3.75 6.01
C LEU A 65 12.68 3.50 5.95
N LEU A 66 13.24 2.88 6.99
CA LEU A 66 14.68 2.63 7.08
C LEU A 66 15.19 1.67 6.00
N PHE A 67 14.40 0.68 5.61
CA PHE A 67 14.86 -0.36 4.70
C PHE A 67 14.35 -0.23 3.26
N GLN A 68 13.50 0.73 2.97
CA GLN A 68 12.90 0.94 1.65
C GLN A 68 13.95 1.13 0.54
N ILE A 69 14.98 1.95 0.77
CA ILE A 69 16.07 2.19 -0.20
C ILE A 69 17.06 1.01 -0.23
N PRO A 70 17.59 0.51 0.92
CA PRO A 70 18.47 -0.64 0.93
C PRO A 70 17.89 -1.89 0.27
N SER A 71 16.59 -2.15 0.44
CA SER A 71 15.92 -3.31 -0.13
C SER A 71 15.91 -3.29 -1.67
N GLY A 72 15.74 -2.12 -2.27
CA GLY A 72 15.81 -1.95 -3.73
C GLY A 72 17.21 -2.27 -4.27
N TRP A 73 18.26 -1.79 -3.60
CA TRP A 73 19.64 -2.12 -3.94
C TRP A 73 19.93 -3.62 -3.80
N LEU A 74 19.45 -4.25 -2.73
CA LEU A 74 19.60 -5.69 -2.52
C LEU A 74 18.86 -6.51 -3.59
N ALA A 75 17.63 -6.13 -3.95
CA ALA A 75 16.86 -6.80 -5.00
C ALA A 75 17.56 -6.74 -6.36
N ASN A 76 18.21 -5.62 -6.68
CA ASN A 76 19.00 -5.48 -7.90
C ASN A 76 20.30 -6.30 -7.87
N LYS A 77 20.95 -6.41 -6.73
CA LYS A 77 22.23 -7.11 -6.59
C LYS A 77 22.10 -8.64 -6.45
N LEU A 78 21.10 -9.10 -5.71
CA LEU A 78 20.94 -10.50 -5.32
C LEU A 78 19.80 -11.22 -6.03
N GLY A 79 18.98 -10.47 -6.81
CA GLY A 79 17.81 -10.96 -7.51
C GLY A 79 16.50 -10.82 -6.71
N GLY A 80 15.42 -10.58 -7.44
CA GLY A 80 14.10 -10.38 -6.84
C GLY A 80 13.54 -11.63 -6.16
N LYS A 81 13.82 -12.82 -6.70
CA LYS A 81 13.37 -14.10 -6.13
C LYS A 81 13.89 -14.30 -4.71
N LEU A 82 15.22 -14.17 -4.52
CA LEU A 82 15.85 -14.40 -3.23
C LEU A 82 15.37 -13.38 -2.19
N ILE A 83 15.39 -12.09 -2.56
CA ILE A 83 15.04 -11.00 -1.64
C ILE A 83 13.56 -11.06 -1.27
N LEU A 84 12.65 -11.29 -2.22
CA LEU A 84 11.23 -11.41 -1.91
C LEU A 84 10.92 -12.63 -1.03
N GLY A 85 11.49 -13.79 -1.35
CA GLY A 85 11.28 -15.00 -0.55
C GLY A 85 11.78 -14.83 0.89
N PHE A 86 13.00 -14.26 1.06
CA PHE A 86 13.53 -13.95 2.39
C PHE A 86 12.69 -12.90 3.12
N ALA A 87 12.26 -11.85 2.45
CA ALA A 87 11.44 -10.80 3.01
C ALA A 87 10.10 -11.34 3.55
N VAL A 88 9.39 -12.16 2.74
CA VAL A 88 8.13 -12.78 3.18
C VAL A 88 8.35 -13.68 4.39
N LEU A 89 9.39 -14.51 4.39
CA LEU A 89 9.71 -15.36 5.54
C LEU A 89 10.02 -14.51 6.79
N TRP A 90 10.79 -13.44 6.62
CA TRP A 90 11.18 -12.53 7.68
C TRP A 90 9.97 -11.85 8.32
N TRP A 91 9.12 -11.17 7.53
CA TRP A 91 7.97 -10.49 8.11
C TRP A 91 6.93 -11.47 8.67
N SER A 92 6.74 -12.65 8.04
CA SER A 92 5.84 -13.68 8.56
C SER A 92 6.31 -14.24 9.90
N LEU A 93 7.64 -14.36 10.11
CA LEU A 93 8.20 -14.72 11.39
C LEU A 93 7.90 -13.66 12.46
N PHE A 94 8.07 -12.37 12.15
CA PHE A 94 7.75 -11.30 13.08
C PHE A 94 6.24 -11.18 13.33
N THR A 95 5.40 -11.44 12.32
CA THR A 95 3.95 -11.55 12.50
C THR A 95 3.63 -12.67 13.48
N PHE A 96 4.17 -13.87 13.28
CA PHE A 96 3.96 -15.02 14.17
C PHE A 96 4.47 -14.77 15.60
N LEU A 97 5.59 -14.07 15.76
CA LEU A 97 6.19 -13.76 17.06
C LEU A 97 5.51 -12.57 17.78
N THR A 98 4.62 -11.84 17.13
CA THR A 98 3.96 -10.66 17.72
C THR A 98 3.27 -10.95 19.06
N PRO A 99 2.52 -12.06 19.24
CA PRO A 99 1.89 -12.36 20.54
C PRO A 99 2.92 -12.62 21.65
N PHE A 100 4.02 -13.29 21.35
CA PHE A 100 5.10 -13.48 22.33
C PHE A 100 5.77 -12.17 22.71
N ALA A 101 6.02 -11.31 21.73
CA ALA A 101 6.60 -10.00 21.93
C ALA A 101 5.70 -9.11 22.83
N ALA A 102 4.38 -9.12 22.57
CA ALA A 102 3.38 -8.39 23.38
C ALA A 102 3.36 -8.88 24.84
N GLY A 103 3.45 -10.19 25.05
CA GLY A 103 3.47 -10.80 26.38
C GLY A 103 4.74 -10.49 27.20
N ILE A 104 5.86 -10.11 26.55
CA ILE A 104 7.09 -9.72 27.23
C ILE A 104 7.04 -8.24 27.65
N SER A 105 6.83 -7.34 26.73
CA SER A 105 6.68 -5.90 26.97
C SER A 105 6.29 -5.14 25.69
N ILE A 106 5.76 -3.94 25.89
CA ILE A 106 5.47 -3.02 24.77
C ILE A 106 6.73 -2.66 23.97
N PHE A 107 7.88 -2.55 24.60
CA PHE A 107 9.15 -2.27 23.91
C PHE A 107 9.53 -3.41 22.96
N VAL A 108 9.42 -4.66 23.40
CA VAL A 108 9.69 -5.84 22.55
C VAL A 108 8.69 -5.94 21.42
N LEU A 109 7.42 -5.61 21.67
CA LEU A 109 6.39 -5.52 20.62
C LEU A 109 6.74 -4.48 19.57
N VAL A 110 7.12 -3.27 19.98
CA VAL A 110 7.55 -2.19 19.07
C VAL A 110 8.76 -2.63 18.23
N VAL A 111 9.76 -3.27 18.83
CA VAL A 111 10.91 -3.80 18.10
C VAL A 111 10.48 -4.88 17.09
N ALA A 112 9.57 -5.77 17.46
CA ALA A 112 9.04 -6.79 16.54
C ALA A 112 8.29 -6.13 15.36
N ARG A 113 7.50 -5.10 15.60
CA ARG A 113 6.82 -4.33 14.55
C ARG A 113 7.77 -3.60 13.62
N ILE A 114 8.86 -3.00 14.16
CA ILE A 114 9.94 -2.43 13.34
C ILE A 114 10.60 -3.52 12.49
N GLY A 115 10.91 -4.68 13.08
CA GLY A 115 11.46 -5.84 12.38
C GLY A 115 10.57 -6.31 11.22
N MET A 116 9.24 -6.36 11.43
CA MET A 116 8.28 -6.66 10.39
C MET A 116 8.33 -5.64 9.25
N GLY A 117 8.35 -4.34 9.57
CA GLY A 117 8.44 -3.25 8.59
C GLY A 117 9.70 -3.31 7.74
N LEU A 118 10.85 -3.68 8.32
CA LEU A 118 12.09 -3.91 7.58
C LEU A 118 11.90 -4.97 6.47
N GLY A 119 11.23 -6.08 6.77
CA GLY A 119 10.95 -7.12 5.78
C GLY A 119 10.01 -6.65 4.68
N GLU A 120 8.88 -6.05 5.03
CA GLU A 120 7.86 -5.63 4.06
C GLU A 120 8.35 -4.53 3.10
N ALA A 121 9.34 -3.74 3.50
CA ALA A 121 9.93 -2.71 2.64
C ALA A 121 10.52 -3.28 1.34
N ALA A 122 10.90 -4.56 1.32
CA ALA A 122 11.47 -5.22 0.15
C ALA A 122 10.42 -5.72 -0.86
N MET A 123 9.13 -5.72 -0.51
CA MET A 123 8.06 -6.29 -1.33
C MET A 123 8.01 -5.69 -2.75
N PHE A 124 7.77 -4.40 -2.86
CA PHE A 124 7.61 -3.75 -4.16
C PHE A 124 8.92 -3.69 -4.97
N PRO A 125 10.07 -3.32 -4.40
CA PRO A 125 11.34 -3.35 -5.14
C PRO A 125 11.65 -4.71 -5.74
N SER A 126 11.43 -5.80 -4.98
CA SER A 126 11.67 -7.16 -5.46
C SER A 126 10.69 -7.59 -6.56
N ALA A 127 9.40 -7.25 -6.39
CA ALA A 127 8.39 -7.53 -7.42
C ALA A 127 8.68 -6.77 -8.72
N TYR A 128 9.06 -5.49 -8.66
CA TYR A 128 9.42 -4.72 -9.85
C TYR A 128 10.72 -5.23 -10.50
N ASN A 129 11.70 -5.70 -9.72
CA ASN A 129 12.89 -6.35 -10.26
C ASN A 129 12.53 -7.61 -11.07
N LEU A 130 11.62 -8.45 -10.56
CA LEU A 130 11.14 -9.62 -11.30
C LEU A 130 10.34 -9.22 -12.55
N TYR A 131 9.44 -8.23 -12.43
CA TYR A 131 8.63 -7.76 -13.55
C TYR A 131 9.47 -7.17 -14.69
N SER A 132 10.61 -6.56 -14.39
CA SER A 132 11.53 -6.06 -15.42
C SER A 132 12.07 -7.15 -16.35
N ARG A 133 12.14 -8.40 -15.86
CA ARG A 133 12.64 -9.57 -16.59
C ARG A 133 11.52 -10.47 -17.14
N TRP A 134 10.43 -10.61 -16.39
CA TRP A 134 9.36 -11.56 -16.69
C TRP A 134 8.18 -10.95 -17.44
N VAL A 135 8.02 -9.62 -17.44
CA VAL A 135 6.84 -8.97 -18.02
C VAL A 135 7.23 -8.12 -19.22
N PRO A 136 6.73 -8.48 -20.43
CA PRO A 136 6.98 -7.70 -21.63
C PRO A 136 6.40 -6.27 -21.51
N PRO A 137 7.00 -5.26 -22.18
CA PRO A 137 6.58 -3.86 -22.06
C PRO A 137 5.09 -3.62 -22.32
N ASN A 138 4.50 -4.32 -23.28
CA ASN A 138 3.07 -4.21 -23.63
C ASN A 138 2.11 -4.81 -22.59
N GLU A 139 2.58 -5.69 -21.68
CA GLU A 139 1.79 -6.28 -20.58
C GLU A 139 2.10 -5.64 -19.23
N ARG A 140 3.12 -4.77 -19.15
CA ARG A 140 3.65 -4.23 -17.90
C ARG A 140 2.62 -3.42 -17.10
N SER A 141 1.88 -2.52 -17.75
CA SER A 141 0.85 -1.73 -17.07
C SER A 141 -0.23 -2.60 -16.43
N ARG A 142 -0.70 -3.61 -17.16
CA ARG A 142 -1.71 -4.54 -16.64
C ARG A 142 -1.18 -5.36 -15.47
N SER A 143 0.05 -5.87 -15.56
CA SER A 143 0.67 -6.66 -14.51
C SER A 143 0.92 -5.84 -13.23
N VAL A 144 1.34 -4.58 -13.37
CA VAL A 144 1.49 -3.65 -12.24
C VAL A 144 0.13 -3.30 -11.62
N SER A 145 -0.91 -3.10 -12.43
CA SER A 145 -2.27 -2.88 -11.91
C SER A 145 -2.78 -4.08 -11.09
N LEU A 146 -2.51 -5.30 -11.56
CA LEU A 146 -2.84 -6.52 -10.80
C LEU A 146 -2.04 -6.59 -9.49
N LEU A 147 -0.75 -6.27 -9.52
CA LEU A 147 0.10 -6.25 -8.33
C LEU A 147 -0.47 -5.30 -7.26
N VAL A 148 -0.76 -4.06 -7.66
CA VAL A 148 -1.31 -3.03 -6.77
C VAL A 148 -2.73 -3.40 -6.31
N GLY A 149 -3.50 -4.11 -7.13
CA GLY A 149 -4.82 -4.66 -6.77
C GLY A 149 -4.78 -5.64 -5.58
N GLY A 150 -3.62 -6.25 -5.29
CA GLY A 150 -3.40 -7.04 -4.08
C GLY A 150 -3.55 -6.24 -2.78
N ILE A 151 -3.30 -4.92 -2.82
CA ILE A 151 -3.39 -4.02 -1.65
C ILE A 151 -4.81 -4.02 -1.05
N PRO A 152 -5.85 -3.55 -1.76
CA PRO A 152 -7.18 -3.50 -1.18
C PRO A 152 -7.76 -4.90 -0.91
N LEU A 153 -7.40 -5.91 -1.70
CA LEU A 153 -7.86 -7.28 -1.48
C LEU A 153 -7.28 -7.87 -0.18
N GLY A 154 -5.98 -7.70 0.09
CA GLY A 154 -5.34 -8.12 1.33
C GLY A 154 -5.88 -7.36 2.54
N THR A 155 -6.12 -6.05 2.39
CA THR A 155 -6.72 -5.21 3.42
C THR A 155 -8.14 -5.66 3.77
N LEU A 156 -9.01 -5.87 2.76
CA LEU A 156 -10.38 -6.37 2.95
C LEU A 156 -10.38 -7.73 3.67
N PHE A 157 -9.55 -8.65 3.21
CA PHE A 157 -9.40 -9.96 3.82
C PHE A 157 -8.98 -9.86 5.29
N ALA A 158 -7.96 -9.05 5.58
CA ALA A 158 -7.47 -8.86 6.94
C ALA A 158 -8.55 -8.31 7.88
N LEU A 159 -9.26 -7.26 7.47
CA LEU A 159 -10.29 -6.64 8.30
C LEU A 159 -11.40 -7.62 8.67
N LEU A 160 -11.84 -8.44 7.69
CA LEU A 160 -12.91 -9.42 7.90
C LEU A 160 -12.42 -10.62 8.72
N VAL A 161 -11.31 -11.23 8.32
CA VAL A 161 -10.80 -12.46 8.92
C VAL A 161 -10.22 -12.22 10.30
N THR A 162 -9.52 -11.10 10.51
CA THR A 162 -8.99 -10.75 11.83
C THR A 162 -10.12 -10.51 12.83
N GLY A 163 -11.18 -9.77 12.44
CA GLY A 163 -12.33 -9.57 13.31
C GLY A 163 -12.95 -10.87 13.78
N TRP A 164 -13.16 -11.81 12.85
CA TRP A 164 -13.68 -13.15 13.16
C TRP A 164 -12.73 -13.97 14.04
N LEU A 165 -11.41 -13.98 13.73
CA LEU A 165 -10.42 -14.72 14.51
C LEU A 165 -10.30 -14.19 15.95
N VAL A 166 -10.30 -12.86 16.10
CA VAL A 166 -10.22 -12.23 17.43
C VAL A 166 -11.44 -12.55 18.28
N ASP A 167 -12.62 -12.46 17.69
CA ASP A 167 -13.89 -12.72 18.38
C ASP A 167 -14.04 -14.20 18.78
N THR A 168 -13.53 -15.13 17.96
CA THR A 168 -13.73 -16.59 18.16
C THR A 168 -12.59 -17.23 18.95
N TYR A 169 -11.34 -16.87 18.70
CA TYR A 169 -10.14 -17.55 19.22
C TYR A 169 -9.20 -16.61 19.99
N GLY A 170 -9.52 -15.31 20.10
CA GLY A 170 -8.66 -14.29 20.67
C GLY A 170 -7.66 -13.73 19.67
N TRP A 171 -7.13 -12.55 19.98
CA TRP A 171 -6.25 -11.79 19.10
C TRP A 171 -4.94 -12.50 18.67
N PRO A 172 -4.31 -13.38 19.49
CA PRO A 172 -3.10 -14.09 19.08
C PRO A 172 -3.31 -14.98 17.85
N ALA A 173 -4.53 -15.54 17.70
CA ALA A 173 -4.86 -16.44 16.60
C ALA A 173 -4.71 -15.77 15.23
N ALA A 174 -4.98 -14.47 15.12
CA ALA A 174 -4.80 -13.73 13.88
C ALA A 174 -3.33 -13.70 13.45
N PHE A 175 -2.43 -13.40 14.39
CA PHE A 175 -0.99 -13.34 14.11
C PHE A 175 -0.39 -14.70 13.77
N TYR A 176 -0.80 -15.75 14.50
CA TYR A 176 -0.35 -17.11 14.19
C TYR A 176 -0.84 -17.58 12.81
N SER A 177 -2.10 -17.36 12.50
CA SER A 177 -2.70 -17.76 11.21
C SER A 177 -2.05 -17.07 10.03
N PHE A 178 -1.84 -15.76 10.11
CA PHE A 178 -1.24 -14.99 9.03
C PHE A 178 0.26 -15.27 8.88
N GLY A 179 1.00 -15.38 9.98
CA GLY A 179 2.42 -15.74 9.94
C GLY A 179 2.65 -17.12 9.32
N VAL A 180 1.82 -18.12 9.66
CA VAL A 180 1.87 -19.45 9.03
C VAL A 180 1.48 -19.37 7.55
N GLY A 181 0.46 -18.58 7.21
CA GLY A 181 0.04 -18.37 5.81
C GLY A 181 1.16 -17.83 4.93
N GLY A 182 1.91 -16.83 5.42
CA GLY A 182 3.06 -16.30 4.71
C GLY A 182 4.21 -17.31 4.60
N ALA A 183 4.49 -18.08 5.64
CA ALA A 183 5.50 -19.13 5.59
C ALA A 183 5.15 -20.24 4.57
N LEU A 184 3.87 -20.62 4.47
CA LEU A 184 3.40 -21.57 3.44
C LEU A 184 3.57 -21.01 2.04
N TRP A 185 3.31 -19.71 1.84
CA TRP A 185 3.56 -19.07 0.56
C TRP A 185 5.04 -19.13 0.18
N VAL A 186 5.98 -18.97 1.13
CA VAL A 186 7.42 -19.08 0.86
C VAL A 186 7.79 -20.46 0.35
N VAL A 187 7.17 -21.52 0.86
CA VAL A 187 7.38 -22.88 0.35
C VAL A 187 6.96 -22.96 -1.13
N ILE A 188 5.78 -22.45 -1.47
CA ILE A 188 5.30 -22.38 -2.86
C ILE A 188 6.26 -21.54 -3.71
N TRP A 189 6.66 -20.37 -3.20
CA TRP A 189 7.59 -19.46 -3.86
C TRP A 189 8.92 -20.13 -4.20
N TYR A 190 9.51 -20.82 -3.26
CA TYR A 190 10.79 -21.50 -3.46
C TYR A 190 10.76 -22.49 -4.62
N PHE A 191 9.68 -23.26 -4.73
CA PHE A 191 9.54 -24.26 -5.79
C PHE A 191 9.12 -23.67 -7.15
N TYR A 192 8.37 -22.57 -7.16
CA TYR A 192 7.76 -22.06 -8.39
C TYR A 192 8.38 -20.78 -8.92
N ALA A 193 9.09 -19.97 -8.14
CA ALA A 193 9.68 -18.74 -8.64
C ALA A 193 11.08 -18.96 -9.24
N HIS A 194 11.42 -18.16 -10.24
CA HIS A 194 12.76 -18.02 -10.81
C HIS A 194 13.04 -16.54 -11.08
N ASP A 195 14.33 -16.12 -10.94
CA ASP A 195 14.75 -14.74 -11.19
C ASP A 195 14.73 -14.40 -12.68
N ASP A 196 15.13 -15.38 -13.52
CA ASP A 196 15.35 -15.14 -14.94
C ASP A 196 14.62 -16.20 -15.78
N PRO A 197 13.87 -15.79 -16.81
CA PRO A 197 13.23 -16.70 -17.74
C PRO A 197 14.21 -17.68 -18.41
N ALA A 198 15.44 -17.23 -18.68
CA ALA A 198 16.46 -18.05 -19.34
C ALA A 198 16.85 -19.28 -18.51
N THR A 199 16.81 -19.18 -17.19
CA THR A 199 17.21 -20.23 -16.25
C THR A 199 16.06 -21.09 -15.75
N ASP A 200 14.79 -20.72 -16.03
CA ASP A 200 13.63 -21.51 -15.59
C ASP A 200 13.39 -22.70 -16.55
N PRO A 201 13.57 -23.95 -16.07
CA PRO A 201 13.35 -25.14 -16.91
C PRO A 201 11.89 -25.35 -17.33
N ARG A 202 10.95 -24.63 -16.71
CA ARG A 202 9.50 -24.69 -17.00
C ARG A 202 9.05 -23.61 -17.98
N CYS A 203 9.92 -22.67 -18.31
CA CYS A 203 9.64 -21.65 -19.32
C CYS A 203 9.83 -22.26 -20.72
N SER A 204 8.85 -22.13 -21.60
CA SER A 204 8.97 -22.61 -22.97
C SER A 204 10.03 -21.82 -23.75
N GLU A 205 10.71 -22.45 -24.71
CA GLU A 205 11.70 -21.75 -25.51
C GLU A 205 11.10 -20.57 -26.29
N GLU A 206 9.84 -20.70 -26.71
CA GLU A 206 9.10 -19.62 -27.36
C GLU A 206 8.92 -18.41 -26.41
N GLU A 207 8.52 -18.65 -25.17
CA GLU A 207 8.37 -17.60 -24.16
C GLU A 207 9.72 -17.00 -23.75
N LYS A 208 10.77 -17.81 -23.59
CA LYS A 208 12.13 -17.31 -23.33
C LYS A 208 12.60 -16.37 -24.43
N ASN A 209 12.48 -16.78 -25.68
CA ASN A 209 12.89 -15.96 -26.83
C ASN A 209 12.10 -14.66 -26.92
N LEU A 210 10.78 -14.70 -26.66
CA LEU A 210 9.94 -13.51 -26.56
C LEU A 210 10.46 -12.55 -25.50
N LEU A 211 10.68 -13.04 -24.28
CA LEU A 211 11.10 -12.20 -23.14
C LEU A 211 12.50 -11.64 -23.35
N LEU A 212 13.46 -12.45 -23.81
CA LEU A 212 14.83 -12.02 -24.08
C LEU A 212 14.92 -10.99 -25.23
N SER A 213 14.06 -11.08 -26.23
CA SER A 213 14.03 -10.11 -27.34
C SER A 213 13.48 -8.74 -26.93
N LEU A 214 12.67 -8.68 -25.86
CA LEU A 214 11.97 -7.47 -25.41
C LEU A 214 12.62 -6.83 -24.18
N THR A 215 13.48 -7.54 -23.45
CA THR A 215 14.24 -7.00 -22.32
C THR A 215 15.56 -6.44 -22.83
N ALA A 216 15.54 -5.21 -23.33
CA ALA A 216 16.78 -4.49 -23.62
C ALA A 216 17.60 -4.27 -22.34
N PRO A 217 18.96 -4.25 -22.42
CA PRO A 217 19.79 -3.86 -21.30
C PRO A 217 19.34 -2.50 -20.79
N VAL A 218 19.13 -2.39 -19.49
CA VAL A 218 18.84 -1.08 -18.84
C VAL A 218 20.03 -0.17 -19.12
N ASP A 219 19.79 0.91 -19.86
CA ASP A 219 20.78 1.91 -20.17
C ASP A 219 21.45 2.40 -18.88
N GLN A 220 22.79 2.41 -18.86
CA GLN A 220 23.53 2.75 -17.65
C GLN A 220 23.12 4.12 -17.15
N ALA A 221 22.84 4.22 -15.87
CA ALA A 221 22.35 5.39 -15.19
C ALA A 221 23.21 6.63 -15.50
N GLN A 222 22.65 7.55 -16.24
CA GLN A 222 23.16 8.93 -16.29
C GLN A 222 23.09 9.52 -14.88
N SER A 223 24.01 10.43 -14.56
CA SER A 223 24.06 11.07 -13.23
C SER A 223 22.71 11.70 -12.88
N ILE A 224 22.16 11.33 -11.72
CA ILE A 224 20.86 11.83 -11.25
C ILE A 224 20.95 13.36 -11.06
N PRO A 225 20.04 14.14 -11.63
CA PRO A 225 20.09 15.61 -11.59
C PRO A 225 19.51 16.17 -10.27
N TRP A 226 20.15 15.86 -9.14
CA TRP A 226 19.70 16.26 -7.79
C TRP A 226 19.38 17.73 -7.64
N GLY A 227 20.23 18.59 -8.27
CA GLY A 227 20.04 20.05 -8.24
C GLY A 227 18.75 20.51 -8.96
N LYS A 228 18.34 19.81 -10.03
CA LYS A 228 17.07 20.10 -10.73
C LYS A 228 15.87 19.66 -9.87
N PHE A 229 15.94 18.51 -9.22
CA PHE A 229 14.90 18.05 -8.32
C PHE A 229 14.69 19.03 -7.16
N ALA A 230 15.76 19.42 -6.47
CA ALA A 230 15.67 20.29 -5.31
C ALA A 230 15.12 21.71 -5.64
N LYS A 231 15.34 22.20 -6.86
CA LYS A 231 14.89 23.54 -7.29
C LYS A 231 13.50 23.55 -7.93
N SER A 232 12.95 22.40 -8.31
CA SER A 232 11.67 22.32 -9.01
C SER A 232 10.48 22.42 -8.08
N LYS A 233 9.64 23.45 -8.27
CA LYS A 233 8.39 23.63 -7.52
C LYS A 233 7.40 22.47 -7.76
N ALA A 234 7.36 21.92 -8.98
CA ALA A 234 6.50 20.79 -9.31
C ALA A 234 6.93 19.50 -8.58
N VAL A 235 8.25 19.28 -8.42
CA VAL A 235 8.77 18.17 -7.62
C VAL A 235 8.36 18.32 -6.15
N TRP A 236 8.48 19.50 -5.57
CA TRP A 236 8.02 19.74 -4.20
C TRP A 236 6.51 19.62 -4.04
N ALA A 237 5.72 20.05 -5.03
CA ALA A 237 4.28 19.82 -5.02
C ALA A 237 3.96 18.32 -5.00
N LEU A 238 4.71 17.51 -5.74
CA LEU A 238 4.56 16.06 -5.77
C LEU A 238 4.94 15.41 -4.43
N VAL A 239 6.05 15.83 -3.81
CA VAL A 239 6.49 15.39 -2.48
C VAL A 239 5.43 15.69 -1.41
N ILE A 240 4.95 16.94 -1.37
CA ILE A 240 3.92 17.37 -0.42
C ILE A 240 2.60 16.63 -0.64
N ASN A 241 2.20 16.43 -1.90
CA ASN A 241 0.96 15.72 -2.18
C ASN A 241 1.04 14.22 -1.86
N HIS A 242 2.18 13.58 -2.04
CA HIS A 242 2.37 12.19 -1.60
C HIS A 242 2.23 12.08 -0.07
N PHE A 243 2.81 13.02 0.66
CA PHE A 243 2.64 13.13 2.12
C PHE A 243 1.16 13.32 2.50
N CYS A 244 0.46 14.30 1.91
CA CYS A 244 -0.94 14.59 2.24
C CYS A 244 -1.86 13.42 1.88
N SER A 245 -1.67 12.80 0.70
CA SER A 245 -2.46 11.65 0.24
C SER A 245 -2.30 10.42 1.15
N ASN A 246 -1.09 10.19 1.66
CA ASN A 246 -0.82 9.06 2.54
C ASN A 246 -1.25 9.33 4.00
N TRP A 247 -1.44 10.60 4.39
CA TRP A 247 -1.95 10.91 5.73
C TRP A 247 -3.33 10.29 5.97
N ILE A 248 -4.28 10.55 5.08
CA ILE A 248 -5.62 9.95 5.19
C ILE A 248 -5.57 8.43 5.09
N LEU A 249 -4.76 7.90 4.16
CA LEU A 249 -4.65 6.46 3.94
C LEU A 249 -4.15 5.74 5.20
N TYR A 250 -3.04 6.18 5.77
CA TYR A 250 -2.44 5.52 6.94
C TYR A 250 -3.19 5.79 8.23
N MET A 251 -3.77 6.98 8.38
CA MET A 251 -4.65 7.28 9.51
C MET A 251 -5.85 6.31 9.54
N LEU A 252 -6.58 6.19 8.43
CA LEU A 252 -7.73 5.29 8.38
C LEU A 252 -7.33 3.81 8.40
N LEU A 253 -6.19 3.45 7.81
CA LEU A 253 -5.66 2.08 7.88
C LEU A 253 -5.42 1.62 9.32
N ALA A 254 -4.88 2.50 10.14
CA ALA A 254 -4.56 2.21 11.52
C ALA A 254 -5.77 2.34 12.47
N TRP A 255 -6.62 3.35 12.26
CA TRP A 255 -7.58 3.79 13.25
C TRP A 255 -9.05 3.53 12.92
N LEU A 256 -9.39 3.13 11.69
CA LEU A 256 -10.78 2.95 11.29
C LEU A 256 -11.54 1.91 12.12
N PRO A 257 -10.96 0.73 12.45
CA PRO A 257 -11.60 -0.21 13.38
C PRO A 257 -11.79 0.38 14.78
N SER A 258 -10.81 1.14 15.29
CA SER A 258 -10.91 1.82 16.58
C SER A 258 -12.02 2.88 16.60
N TYR A 259 -12.15 3.64 15.52
CA TYR A 259 -13.24 4.60 15.35
C TYR A 259 -14.61 3.93 15.47
N PHE A 260 -14.85 2.86 14.73
CA PHE A 260 -16.13 2.14 14.78
C PHE A 260 -16.38 1.47 16.14
N ARG A 261 -15.33 0.93 16.77
CA ARG A 261 -15.43 0.34 18.11
C ARG A 261 -15.80 1.37 19.17
N SER A 262 -15.06 2.48 19.24
CA SER A 262 -15.17 3.44 20.35
C SER A 262 -16.30 4.48 20.18
N GLN A 263 -16.58 4.93 18.94
CA GLN A 263 -17.59 5.98 18.71
C GLN A 263 -18.98 5.41 18.42
N HIS A 264 -19.09 4.16 18.01
CA HIS A 264 -20.37 3.50 17.68
C HIS A 264 -20.64 2.24 18.49
N ASP A 265 -19.80 1.93 19.48
CA ASP A 265 -19.93 0.78 20.40
C ASP A 265 -20.14 -0.58 19.66
N LEU A 266 -19.48 -0.75 18.52
CA LEU A 266 -19.57 -1.97 17.74
C LEU A 266 -18.68 -3.08 18.34
N SER A 267 -19.07 -4.35 18.19
CA SER A 267 -18.19 -5.48 18.49
C SER A 267 -16.92 -5.44 17.61
N ILE A 268 -15.85 -6.12 18.02
CA ILE A 268 -14.60 -6.18 17.26
C ILE A 268 -14.84 -6.72 15.85
N MET A 269 -15.65 -7.78 15.72
CA MET A 269 -16.05 -8.33 14.43
C MET A 269 -16.80 -7.31 13.57
N SER A 270 -17.77 -6.61 14.16
CA SER A 270 -18.52 -5.57 13.44
C SER A 270 -17.66 -4.39 13.06
N ALA A 271 -16.75 -3.95 13.93
CA ALA A 271 -15.81 -2.86 13.63
C ALA A 271 -14.90 -3.21 12.43
N GLY A 272 -14.42 -4.47 12.35
CA GLY A 272 -13.70 -4.99 11.19
C GLY A 272 -14.56 -4.97 9.91
N LEU A 273 -15.80 -5.46 9.99
CA LEU A 273 -16.73 -5.49 8.85
C LEU A 273 -17.05 -4.08 8.32
N TYR A 274 -17.38 -3.13 9.22
CA TYR A 274 -17.68 -1.75 8.85
C TYR A 274 -16.44 -1.05 8.27
N SER A 275 -15.25 -1.39 8.76
CA SER A 275 -13.98 -0.87 8.23
C SER A 275 -13.64 -1.44 6.85
N ALA A 276 -14.18 -2.56 6.45
CA ALA A 276 -13.93 -3.18 5.14
C ALA A 276 -14.63 -2.43 3.99
N ALA A 277 -15.84 -1.91 4.21
CA ALA A 277 -16.63 -1.23 3.18
C ALA A 277 -15.91 -0.01 2.53
N PRO A 278 -15.21 0.88 3.27
CA PRO A 278 -14.40 1.95 2.70
C PRO A 278 -13.31 1.47 1.74
N TYR A 279 -12.66 0.33 2.01
CA TYR A 279 -11.63 -0.21 1.10
C TYR A 279 -12.22 -0.84 -0.15
N LEU A 280 -13.43 -1.39 -0.08
CA LEU A 280 -14.17 -1.81 -1.27
C LEU A 280 -14.53 -0.60 -2.14
N SER A 281 -14.99 0.50 -1.52
CA SER A 281 -15.23 1.77 -2.22
C SER A 281 -13.95 2.29 -2.88
N MET A 282 -12.81 2.25 -2.18
CA MET A 282 -11.50 2.64 -2.69
C MET A 282 -11.10 1.83 -3.94
N LEU A 283 -11.34 0.52 -3.94
CA LEU A 283 -11.08 -0.36 -5.08
C LEU A 283 -11.94 0.03 -6.29
N ILE A 284 -13.23 0.24 -6.08
CA ILE A 284 -14.18 0.58 -7.16
C ILE A 284 -13.88 1.97 -7.73
N VAL A 285 -13.83 2.98 -6.86
CA VAL A 285 -13.67 4.39 -7.29
C VAL A 285 -12.27 4.63 -7.87
N GLY A 286 -11.23 3.96 -7.35
CA GLY A 286 -9.88 4.06 -7.92
C GLY A 286 -9.81 3.60 -9.37
N ASN A 287 -10.45 2.47 -9.70
CA ASN A 287 -10.55 1.99 -11.08
C ASN A 287 -11.40 2.92 -11.97
N LEU A 288 -12.56 3.35 -11.48
CA LEU A 288 -13.41 4.31 -12.22
C LEU A 288 -12.69 5.65 -12.44
N GLY A 289 -11.89 6.10 -11.48
CA GLY A 289 -11.07 7.29 -11.57
C GLY A 289 -10.02 7.21 -12.67
N GLY A 290 -9.35 6.05 -12.82
CA GLY A 290 -8.41 5.80 -13.92
C GLY A 290 -9.10 5.90 -15.28
N PHE A 291 -10.20 5.18 -15.47
CA PHE A 291 -11.01 5.29 -16.73
C PHE A 291 -11.50 6.71 -16.98
N GLY A 292 -11.94 7.42 -15.92
CA GLY A 292 -12.39 8.79 -16.01
C GLY A 292 -11.29 9.74 -16.47
N ALA A 293 -10.09 9.61 -15.90
CA ALA A 293 -8.92 10.41 -16.27
C ALA A 293 -8.54 10.21 -17.74
N ASP A 294 -8.46 8.96 -18.20
CA ASP A 294 -8.14 8.63 -19.60
C ASP A 294 -9.20 9.18 -20.56
N LYS A 295 -10.48 9.04 -20.22
CA LYS A 295 -11.59 9.54 -21.03
C LYS A 295 -11.61 11.07 -21.12
N LEU A 296 -11.28 11.78 -20.04
CA LEU A 296 -11.20 13.24 -20.02
C LEU A 296 -10.04 13.73 -20.90
N HIS A 297 -8.88 13.07 -20.82
CA HIS A 297 -7.74 13.39 -21.67
C HIS A 297 -8.05 13.11 -23.16
N ALA A 298 -8.65 11.97 -23.48
CA ALA A 298 -9.07 11.62 -24.84
C ALA A 298 -10.10 12.61 -25.42
N LYS A 299 -10.91 13.29 -24.59
CA LYS A 299 -11.82 14.36 -24.99
C LYS A 299 -11.14 15.73 -25.18
N GLY A 300 -9.82 15.83 -25.07
CA GLY A 300 -9.04 17.04 -25.32
C GLY A 300 -8.70 17.86 -24.08
N MET A 301 -9.02 17.40 -22.87
CA MET A 301 -8.54 18.07 -21.65
C MET A 301 -7.02 17.93 -21.55
N SER A 302 -6.30 19.01 -21.22
CA SER A 302 -4.85 18.94 -21.04
C SER A 302 -4.48 17.98 -19.91
N LEU A 303 -3.36 17.26 -20.05
CA LEU A 303 -2.91 16.29 -19.06
C LEU A 303 -2.74 16.94 -17.68
N THR A 304 -2.17 18.15 -17.62
CA THR A 304 -2.07 18.95 -16.38
C THR A 304 -3.43 19.17 -15.73
N SER A 305 -4.45 19.52 -16.51
CA SER A 305 -5.80 19.74 -15.97
C SER A 305 -6.44 18.46 -15.47
N VAL A 306 -6.24 17.33 -16.15
CA VAL A 306 -6.72 16.01 -15.68
C VAL A 306 -6.03 15.64 -14.35
N ARG A 307 -4.69 15.78 -14.25
CA ARG A 307 -3.96 15.50 -13.02
C ARG A 307 -4.43 16.37 -11.85
N LYS A 308 -4.64 17.68 -12.10
CA LYS A 308 -5.18 18.61 -11.10
C LYS A 308 -6.58 18.22 -10.67
N LEU A 309 -7.48 17.95 -11.61
CA LEU A 309 -8.86 17.57 -11.31
C LEU A 309 -8.91 16.31 -10.43
N MET A 310 -8.20 15.24 -10.81
CA MET A 310 -8.21 13.97 -10.07
C MET A 310 -7.65 14.14 -8.65
N GLN A 311 -6.52 14.82 -8.51
CA GLN A 311 -5.89 15.04 -7.22
C GLN A 311 -6.75 15.91 -6.29
N VAL A 312 -7.25 17.03 -6.79
CA VAL A 312 -8.05 17.97 -6.00
C VAL A 312 -9.38 17.37 -5.61
N SER A 313 -10.06 16.66 -6.55
CA SER A 313 -11.34 15.98 -6.25
C SER A 313 -11.13 14.92 -5.15
N GLY A 314 -10.01 14.19 -5.18
CA GLY A 314 -9.66 13.22 -4.15
C GLY A 314 -9.43 13.88 -2.79
N LEU A 315 -8.59 14.92 -2.73
CA LEU A 315 -8.25 15.60 -1.48
C LEU A 315 -9.43 16.35 -0.87
N ILE A 316 -10.15 17.16 -1.66
CA ILE A 316 -11.27 17.96 -1.16
C ILE A 316 -12.48 17.09 -0.86
N GLY A 317 -12.78 16.12 -1.72
CA GLY A 317 -13.90 15.20 -1.50
C GLY A 317 -13.72 14.36 -0.23
N SER A 318 -12.51 13.81 -0.02
CA SER A 318 -12.22 13.08 1.22
C SER A 318 -12.24 13.97 2.46
N ALA A 319 -11.73 15.22 2.37
CA ALA A 319 -11.81 16.19 3.46
C ALA A 319 -13.26 16.51 3.82
N ALA A 320 -14.12 16.72 2.83
CA ALA A 320 -15.55 16.99 3.05
C ALA A 320 -16.25 15.81 3.78
N CYS A 321 -15.98 14.57 3.36
CA CYS A 321 -16.51 13.39 4.03
C CYS A 321 -16.03 13.26 5.48
N LEU A 322 -14.73 13.50 5.75
CA LEU A 322 -14.17 13.47 7.10
C LEU A 322 -14.75 14.55 8.00
N LEU A 323 -15.02 15.74 7.47
CA LEU A 323 -15.67 16.80 8.23
C LEU A 323 -17.14 16.51 8.49
N ALA A 324 -17.85 15.86 7.54
CA ALA A 324 -19.25 15.50 7.69
C ALA A 324 -19.48 14.37 8.70
N VAL A 325 -18.53 13.44 8.85
CA VAL A 325 -18.70 12.27 9.73
C VAL A 325 -18.52 12.58 11.21
N LYS A 326 -17.97 13.74 11.58
CA LYS A 326 -17.58 14.06 12.97
C LYS A 326 -18.70 13.94 13.99
N ASP A 327 -19.90 14.36 13.61
CA ASP A 327 -21.07 14.44 14.49
C ASP A 327 -22.13 13.36 14.15
N VAL A 328 -21.74 12.33 13.37
CA VAL A 328 -22.64 11.26 12.96
C VAL A 328 -22.69 10.16 14.02
N SER A 329 -23.87 9.94 14.59
CA SER A 329 -24.12 8.88 15.57
C SER A 329 -24.58 7.54 14.96
N ASP A 330 -25.16 7.56 13.75
CA ASP A 330 -25.59 6.35 13.04
C ASP A 330 -24.38 5.66 12.40
N PRO A 331 -24.06 4.41 12.79
CA PRO A 331 -22.91 3.68 12.25
C PRO A 331 -23.00 3.39 10.73
N TYR A 332 -24.19 3.23 10.16
CA TYR A 332 -24.35 3.04 8.71
C TYR A 332 -24.03 4.32 7.94
N LEU A 333 -24.48 5.46 8.45
CA LEU A 333 -24.17 6.76 7.84
C LEU A 333 -22.67 7.09 7.99
N ALA A 334 -22.08 6.77 9.15
CA ALA A 334 -20.64 6.90 9.36
C ALA A 334 -19.84 6.03 8.39
N MET A 335 -20.25 4.78 8.18
CA MET A 335 -19.65 3.88 7.19
C MET A 335 -19.79 4.44 5.76
N ALA A 336 -20.89 5.05 5.41
CA ALA A 336 -21.10 5.67 4.11
C ALA A 336 -20.15 6.86 3.90
N PHE A 337 -19.98 7.76 4.88
CA PHE A 337 -19.02 8.86 4.81
C PHE A 337 -17.57 8.37 4.77
N MET A 338 -17.19 7.35 5.54
CA MET A 338 -15.86 6.76 5.48
C MET A 338 -15.59 6.08 4.14
N SER A 339 -16.62 5.43 3.57
CA SER A 339 -16.55 4.87 2.21
C SER A 339 -16.40 5.97 1.15
N GLY A 340 -17.07 7.10 1.33
CA GLY A 340 -16.89 8.31 0.52
C GLY A 340 -15.47 8.86 0.66
N ALA A 341 -14.95 8.96 1.88
CA ALA A 341 -13.62 9.51 2.15
C ALA A 341 -12.52 8.69 1.47
N LEU A 342 -12.49 7.36 1.68
CA LEU A 342 -11.47 6.50 1.04
C LEU A 342 -11.72 6.29 -0.46
N GLY A 343 -12.98 6.19 -0.87
CA GLY A 343 -13.32 6.08 -2.29
C GLY A 343 -12.86 7.29 -3.08
N LEU A 344 -13.19 8.50 -2.62
CA LEU A 344 -12.73 9.73 -3.28
C LEU A 344 -11.21 9.91 -3.16
N ALA A 345 -10.59 9.54 -2.04
CA ALA A 345 -9.14 9.55 -1.91
C ALA A 345 -8.46 8.70 -3.00
N ALA A 346 -9.07 7.61 -3.46
CA ALA A 346 -8.51 6.77 -4.52
C ALA A 346 -8.36 7.49 -5.88
N LEU A 347 -9.11 8.59 -6.13
CA LEU A 347 -8.92 9.42 -7.32
C LEU A 347 -7.50 10.02 -7.39
N MET A 348 -6.86 10.26 -6.23
CA MET A 348 -5.49 10.76 -6.15
C MET A 348 -4.48 9.85 -6.86
N TRP A 349 -4.76 8.54 -6.97
CA TRP A 349 -3.91 7.62 -7.72
C TRP A 349 -3.85 7.90 -9.22
N SER A 350 -4.86 8.54 -9.77
CA SER A 350 -4.87 9.04 -11.16
C SER A 350 -4.32 10.48 -11.29
N GLY A 351 -4.12 11.15 -10.14
CA GLY A 351 -3.55 12.50 -10.05
C GLY A 351 -2.03 12.48 -9.92
N PHE A 352 -1.52 12.29 -8.69
CA PHE A 352 -0.09 12.46 -8.40
C PHE A 352 0.78 11.27 -8.81
N VAL A 353 0.25 10.02 -8.78
CA VAL A 353 1.07 8.84 -9.05
C VAL A 353 1.64 8.83 -10.48
N PRO A 354 0.85 8.98 -11.55
CA PRO A 354 1.39 9.02 -12.91
C PRO A 354 2.17 10.31 -13.19
N ASN A 355 1.99 11.34 -12.41
CA ASN A 355 2.70 12.61 -12.59
C ASN A 355 4.22 12.48 -12.44
N HIS A 356 4.73 11.45 -11.75
CA HIS A 356 6.15 11.13 -11.72
C HIS A 356 6.71 10.84 -13.11
N LEU A 357 5.95 10.11 -13.93
CA LEU A 357 6.29 9.80 -15.31
C LEU A 357 6.11 11.02 -16.23
N ASP A 358 5.10 11.86 -15.94
CA ASP A 358 4.83 13.04 -16.76
C ASP A 358 5.96 14.05 -16.69
N ILE A 359 6.46 14.39 -15.47
CA ILE A 359 7.44 15.45 -15.27
C ILE A 359 8.90 15.02 -15.40
N ALA A 360 9.21 13.74 -15.15
CA ALA A 360 10.57 13.20 -15.19
C ALA A 360 10.59 11.76 -15.70
N PRO A 361 10.29 11.49 -16.99
CA PRO A 361 10.11 10.12 -17.50
C PRO A 361 11.32 9.20 -17.27
N ARG A 362 12.54 9.74 -17.40
CA ARG A 362 13.80 8.97 -17.23
C ARG A 362 14.15 8.68 -15.77
N TYR A 363 13.64 9.49 -14.84
CA TYR A 363 13.97 9.45 -13.42
C TYR A 363 12.73 9.23 -12.55
N ALA A 364 11.65 8.69 -13.12
CA ALA A 364 10.37 8.51 -12.43
C ALA A 364 10.49 7.57 -11.23
N ASP A 365 11.34 6.56 -11.30
CA ASP A 365 11.67 5.63 -10.23
C ASP A 365 12.39 6.31 -9.07
N VAL A 366 13.41 7.12 -9.36
CA VAL A 366 14.13 7.94 -8.38
C VAL A 366 13.19 8.92 -7.71
N LEU A 367 12.39 9.63 -8.52
CA LEU A 367 11.42 10.60 -8.03
C LEU A 367 10.35 9.94 -7.16
N MET A 368 9.85 8.75 -7.56
CA MET A 368 8.94 7.95 -6.74
C MET A 368 9.60 7.55 -5.42
N GLY A 369 10.87 7.15 -5.42
CA GLY A 369 11.62 6.84 -4.19
C GLY A 369 11.66 8.03 -3.23
N ILE A 370 11.98 9.24 -3.73
CA ILE A 370 12.01 10.47 -2.95
C ILE A 370 10.63 10.79 -2.36
N THR A 371 9.61 10.80 -3.19
CA THR A 371 8.26 11.18 -2.76
C THR A 371 7.64 10.13 -1.84
N ASN A 372 7.91 8.83 -2.05
CA ASN A 372 7.41 7.76 -1.20
C ASN A 372 8.09 7.78 0.19
N THR A 373 9.34 8.21 0.26
CA THR A 373 10.01 8.47 1.55
C THR A 373 9.23 9.50 2.37
N ALA A 374 8.89 10.64 1.75
CA ALA A 374 8.04 11.66 2.37
C ALA A 374 6.62 11.11 2.66
N GLY A 375 6.06 10.33 1.74
CA GLY A 375 4.75 9.70 1.87
C GLY A 375 4.66 8.61 2.95
N THR A 376 5.79 8.10 3.46
CA THR A 376 5.81 7.14 4.58
C THR A 376 5.78 7.84 5.94
N ILE A 377 6.25 9.08 6.03
CA ILE A 377 6.27 9.86 7.30
C ILE A 377 4.89 9.96 7.96
N PRO A 378 3.77 10.18 7.24
CA PRO A 378 2.43 10.16 7.84
C PRO A 378 2.07 8.86 8.58
N GLY A 379 2.60 7.72 8.13
CA GLY A 379 2.43 6.45 8.83
C GLY A 379 3.05 6.44 10.22
N ILE A 380 4.10 7.24 10.43
CA ILE A 380 4.73 7.41 11.75
C ILE A 380 3.99 8.51 12.54
N ILE A 381 4.12 9.76 12.10
CA ILE A 381 3.64 10.90 12.88
C ILE A 381 2.12 11.02 12.89
N GLY A 382 1.46 10.74 11.77
CA GLY A 382 0.00 10.87 11.66
C GLY A 382 -0.75 9.84 12.50
N VAL A 383 -0.23 8.62 12.58
CA VAL A 383 -0.83 7.57 13.43
C VAL A 383 -0.65 7.89 14.91
N ILE A 384 0.53 8.37 15.34
CA ILE A 384 0.77 8.78 16.73
C ILE A 384 -0.07 10.00 17.11
N ILE A 385 -0.09 11.03 16.26
CA ILE A 385 -0.86 12.25 16.51
C ILE A 385 -2.35 11.94 16.62
N THR A 386 -2.87 11.01 15.81
CA THR A 386 -4.27 10.59 15.91
C THR A 386 -4.57 10.01 17.29
N GLY A 387 -3.74 9.08 17.79
CA GLY A 387 -3.92 8.51 19.13
C GLY A 387 -3.85 9.56 20.23
N TRP A 388 -2.88 10.47 20.16
CA TRP A 388 -2.75 11.57 21.11
C TRP A 388 -3.96 12.53 21.08
N LEU A 389 -4.48 12.85 19.90
CA LEU A 389 -5.68 13.67 19.78
C LEU A 389 -6.91 12.98 20.38
N VAL A 390 -7.06 11.66 20.16
CA VAL A 390 -8.17 10.91 20.75
C VAL A 390 -8.06 10.84 22.27
N ASP A 391 -6.87 10.58 22.82
CA ASP A 391 -6.64 10.59 24.27
C ASP A 391 -6.97 11.95 24.91
N THR A 392 -6.59 13.04 24.24
CA THR A 392 -6.75 14.40 24.81
C THR A 392 -8.16 14.96 24.64
N THR A 393 -8.87 14.59 23.57
CA THR A 393 -10.20 15.15 23.25
C THR A 393 -11.35 14.18 23.46
N GLY A 394 -11.08 12.90 23.69
CA GLY A 394 -12.09 11.84 23.80
C GLY A 394 -12.82 11.53 22.48
N SER A 395 -12.35 12.07 21.34
CA SER A 395 -13.06 11.94 20.06
C SER A 395 -12.11 11.92 18.86
N PHE A 396 -12.50 11.19 17.82
CA PHE A 396 -11.82 11.23 16.51
C PHE A 396 -12.06 12.52 15.70
N ALA A 397 -13.00 13.37 16.12
CA ALA A 397 -13.35 14.60 15.39
C ALA A 397 -12.14 15.52 15.15
N SER A 398 -11.25 15.65 16.16
CA SER A 398 -10.01 16.45 16.05
C SER A 398 -9.03 15.86 15.05
N ALA A 399 -8.86 14.54 15.03
CA ALA A 399 -8.00 13.85 14.06
C ALA A 399 -8.54 13.98 12.62
N PHE A 400 -9.86 13.86 12.42
CA PHE A 400 -10.49 14.05 11.12
C PHE A 400 -10.38 15.50 10.64
N THR A 401 -10.51 16.46 11.55
CA THR A 401 -10.33 17.89 11.23
C THR A 401 -8.89 18.19 10.80
N LEU A 402 -7.90 17.65 11.51
CA LEU A 402 -6.48 17.79 11.14
C LEU A 402 -6.22 17.16 9.77
N CYS A 403 -6.71 15.95 9.52
CA CYS A 403 -6.57 15.29 8.24
C CYS A 403 -7.21 16.08 7.09
N ALA A 404 -8.41 16.63 7.32
CA ALA A 404 -9.09 17.49 6.35
C ALA A 404 -8.27 18.76 6.05
N ALA A 405 -7.68 19.39 7.06
CA ALA A 405 -6.83 20.57 6.89
C ALA A 405 -5.56 20.24 6.05
N ILE A 406 -4.92 19.09 6.31
CA ILE A 406 -3.77 18.61 5.55
C ILE A 406 -4.17 18.33 4.08
N ASN A 407 -5.33 17.74 3.85
CA ASN A 407 -5.82 17.48 2.49
C ASN A 407 -6.12 18.79 1.74
N ILE A 408 -6.74 19.76 2.39
CA ILE A 408 -7.00 21.09 1.80
C ILE A 408 -5.67 21.79 1.48
N PHE A 409 -4.70 21.75 2.38
CA PHE A 409 -3.35 22.28 2.15
C PHE A 409 -2.70 21.62 0.92
N GLY A 410 -2.74 20.28 0.84
CA GLY A 410 -2.24 19.54 -0.32
C GLY A 410 -2.91 19.95 -1.63
N ALA A 411 -4.24 20.15 -1.61
CA ALA A 411 -4.99 20.60 -2.78
C ALA A 411 -4.55 22.01 -3.26
N ILE A 412 -4.35 22.94 -2.33
CA ILE A 412 -3.87 24.30 -2.65
C ILE A 412 -2.49 24.23 -3.30
N ILE A 413 -1.54 23.52 -2.70
CA ILE A 413 -0.18 23.37 -3.24
C ILE A 413 -0.22 22.72 -4.63
N TRP A 414 -1.08 21.72 -4.83
CA TRP A 414 -1.19 21.04 -6.12
C TRP A 414 -1.75 21.93 -7.20
N VAL A 415 -2.79 22.71 -6.92
CA VAL A 415 -3.37 23.66 -7.90
C VAL A 415 -2.35 24.68 -8.34
N ILE A 416 -1.53 25.20 -7.41
CA ILE A 416 -0.59 26.30 -7.70
C ILE A 416 0.65 25.78 -8.44
N PHE A 417 1.26 24.66 -8.00
CA PHE A 417 2.63 24.32 -8.40
C PHE A 417 2.75 23.05 -9.24
N SER A 418 1.69 22.24 -9.40
CA SER A 418 1.78 21.02 -10.22
C SER A 418 1.69 21.33 -11.72
N THR A 419 2.37 20.51 -12.49
CA THR A 419 2.29 20.44 -13.96
C THR A 419 2.44 18.98 -14.40
N ALA A 420 1.93 18.64 -15.58
CA ALA A 420 2.22 17.40 -16.27
C ALA A 420 3.14 17.61 -17.49
N GLU A 421 3.76 18.77 -17.61
CA GLU A 421 4.77 19.03 -18.62
C GLU A 421 6.10 18.44 -18.16
N LYS A 422 6.85 17.86 -19.11
CA LYS A 422 8.18 17.32 -18.86
C LYS A 422 9.15 18.45 -18.47
N ILE A 423 9.72 18.36 -17.29
CA ILE A 423 10.62 19.38 -16.74
C ILE A 423 12.04 18.87 -16.47
N ILE A 424 12.22 17.55 -16.40
CA ILE A 424 13.51 16.91 -16.13
C ILE A 424 13.71 15.79 -17.13
N ASP A 425 14.82 15.91 -17.89
CA ASP A 425 15.34 14.94 -18.85
C ASP A 425 16.57 14.27 -18.31
#